data_aebc75f958dbb8f160f4e19ea57373c4
#
_entry.id   aebc75f958dbb8f160f4e19ea57373c4
#
_cell.length_a   1.000
_cell.length_b   1.000
_cell.length_c   1.000
_cell.angle_alpha   90.00
_cell.angle_beta   90.00
_cell.angle_gamma   90.00
#
_symmetry.space_group_name_H-M   'P 1'
#
loop_
_entity.id
_entity.type
_entity.pdbx_description
1 polymer ?
#
loop_
_entity_poly.entity_id
_entity_poly.type
_entity_poly.pdbx_seq_one_letter_code
_entity_poly.pdbx_strand_id
1 'polypeptide(L)'
;MTKAPPGFTRTLLSIAVPVTLQNLLASSFTLIDTMMIGKLGDTPLAAVGMAGKWTWFLTIVFFGFSSGASVFISQFYGAGDDAGMRRTYGLMTVGTQAAALLFMLAALLFPDGIVRLFSSDEQAIALGASYLRIIALSYPFLALTRGG
;
A
#
# COMPACT_ATOMS: atom_id res chain seq x y z
N MET A 1 10.27 -10.60 -35.87
CA MET A 1 9.67 -9.37 -35.33
C MET A 1 8.17 -9.42 -35.60
N THR A 2 7.36 -9.83 -34.66
CA THR A 2 5.90 -9.92 -34.76
C THR A 2 5.32 -8.50 -34.79
N LYS A 3 4.67 -8.11 -35.89
CA LYS A 3 3.94 -6.85 -35.99
C LYS A 3 2.84 -6.81 -34.95
N ALA A 4 2.82 -5.76 -34.13
CA ALA A 4 1.75 -5.52 -33.15
C ALA A 4 0.38 -5.51 -33.87
N PRO A 5 -0.67 -6.10 -33.25
CA PRO A 5 -2.01 -6.12 -33.87
C PRO A 5 -2.53 -4.70 -34.09
N PRO A 6 -3.34 -4.48 -35.17
CA PRO A 6 -3.92 -3.17 -35.44
C PRO A 6 -4.77 -2.70 -34.26
N GLY A 7 -4.46 -1.52 -33.73
CA GLY A 7 -5.12 -0.97 -32.52
C GLY A 7 -4.34 -1.13 -31.21
N PHE A 8 -3.26 -1.89 -31.17
CA PHE A 8 -2.45 -2.11 -29.95
C PHE A 8 -2.00 -0.79 -29.29
N THR A 9 -1.47 0.13 -30.09
CA THR A 9 -1.02 1.45 -29.62
C THR A 9 -2.17 2.28 -29.00
N ARG A 10 -3.36 2.22 -29.60
CA ARG A 10 -4.54 2.93 -29.11
C ARG A 10 -5.01 2.34 -27.77
N THR A 11 -5.07 1.03 -27.68
CA THR A 11 -5.42 0.34 -26.41
C THR A 11 -4.36 0.58 -25.35
N LEU A 12 -3.08 0.52 -25.71
CA LEU A 12 -1.98 0.81 -24.79
C LEU A 12 -2.08 2.25 -24.24
N LEU A 13 -2.27 3.24 -25.10
CA LEU A 13 -2.40 4.64 -24.69
C LEU A 13 -3.66 4.89 -23.85
N SER A 14 -4.78 4.27 -24.17
CA SER A 14 -6.03 4.43 -23.42
C SER A 14 -5.93 3.91 -21.99
N ILE A 15 -5.04 2.97 -21.71
CA ILE A 15 -4.77 2.46 -20.37
C ILE A 15 -3.60 3.22 -19.72
N ALA A 16 -2.51 3.44 -20.46
CA ALA A 16 -1.31 4.05 -19.94
C ALA A 16 -1.51 5.52 -19.51
N VAL A 17 -2.25 6.30 -20.31
CA VAL A 17 -2.47 7.74 -20.02
C VAL A 17 -3.21 7.95 -18.71
N PRO A 18 -4.38 7.33 -18.44
CA PRO A 18 -5.06 7.47 -17.16
C PRO A 18 -4.22 7.01 -15.97
N VAL A 19 -3.52 5.87 -16.09
CA VAL A 19 -2.67 5.33 -15.03
C VAL A 19 -1.49 6.27 -14.74
N THR A 20 -0.84 6.80 -15.77
CA THR A 20 0.27 7.75 -15.61
C THR A 20 -0.22 9.04 -14.97
N LEU A 21 -1.37 9.56 -15.39
CA LEU A 21 -1.96 10.77 -14.82
C LEU A 21 -2.32 10.57 -13.34
N GLN A 22 -2.92 9.43 -12.99
CA GLN A 22 -3.22 9.06 -11.61
C GLN A 22 -1.95 9.00 -10.75
N ASN A 23 -0.89 8.36 -11.24
CA ASN A 23 0.40 8.27 -10.53
C ASN A 23 1.05 9.65 -10.38
N LEU A 24 0.96 10.50 -11.41
CA LEU A 24 1.48 11.87 -11.36
C LEU A 24 0.76 12.71 -10.30
N LEU A 25 -0.58 12.63 -10.26
CA LEU A 25 -1.39 13.30 -9.24
C LEU A 25 -1.04 12.79 -7.83
N ALA A 26 -0.98 11.47 -7.63
CA ALA A 26 -0.62 10.87 -6.34
C ALA A 26 0.77 11.32 -5.87
N SER A 27 1.76 11.34 -6.78
CA SER A 27 3.11 11.82 -6.47
C SER A 27 3.13 13.31 -6.13
N SER A 28 2.33 14.12 -6.84
CA SER A 28 2.20 15.56 -6.57
C SER A 28 1.61 15.82 -5.18
N PHE A 29 0.59 15.07 -4.78
CA PHE A 29 0.03 15.15 -3.42
C PHE A 29 1.07 14.77 -2.36
N THR A 30 1.85 13.71 -2.59
CA THR A 30 2.91 13.29 -1.66
C THR A 30 4.00 14.37 -1.54
N LEU A 31 4.37 15.04 -2.64
CA LEU A 31 5.33 16.14 -2.59
C LEU A 31 4.79 17.32 -1.78
N ILE A 32 3.54 17.72 -2.02
CA ILE A 32 2.90 18.82 -1.28
C ILE A 32 2.83 18.48 0.22
N ASP A 33 2.40 17.27 0.56
CA ASP A 33 2.32 16.79 1.95
C ASP A 33 3.70 16.84 2.63
N THR A 34 4.73 16.31 1.96
CA THR A 34 6.11 16.35 2.46
C THR A 34 6.62 17.79 2.66
N MET A 35 6.31 18.71 1.74
CA MET A 35 6.67 20.11 1.87
C MET A 35 5.93 20.81 3.02
N MET A 36 4.66 20.47 3.24
CA MET A 36 3.88 21.01 4.35
C MET A 36 4.44 20.55 5.69
N ILE A 37 4.75 19.26 5.83
CA ILE A 37 5.34 18.69 7.04
C ILE A 37 6.76 19.23 7.27
N GLY A 38 7.55 19.40 6.21
CA GLY A 38 8.91 19.95 6.30
C GLY A 38 8.95 21.38 6.84
N LYS A 39 7.88 22.18 6.65
CA LYS A 39 7.77 23.52 7.26
C LYS A 39 7.58 23.50 8.78
N LEU A 40 7.16 22.37 9.34
CA LEU A 40 7.01 22.19 10.79
C LEU A 40 8.34 21.85 11.50
N GLY A 41 9.39 21.57 10.72
CA GLY A 41 10.72 21.24 11.21
C GLY A 41 11.14 19.79 10.96
N ASP A 42 12.37 19.47 11.30
CA ASP A 42 13.00 18.17 11.00
C ASP A 42 12.40 17.03 11.84
N THR A 43 12.03 17.30 13.08
CA THR A 43 11.47 16.27 14.00
C THR A 43 10.11 15.74 13.52
N PRO A 44 9.12 16.57 13.15
CA PRO A 44 7.87 16.08 12.55
C PRO A 44 8.09 15.35 11.24
N LEU A 45 9.00 15.84 10.39
CA LEU A 45 9.34 15.19 9.13
C LEU A 45 9.92 13.78 9.35
N ALA A 46 10.84 13.64 10.30
CA ALA A 46 11.41 12.36 10.70
C ALA A 46 10.33 11.41 11.26
N ALA A 47 9.43 11.92 12.11
CA ALA A 47 8.34 11.15 12.71
C ALA A 47 7.41 10.53 11.66
N VAL A 48 6.96 11.33 10.69
CA VAL A 48 6.11 10.87 9.57
C VAL A 48 6.86 9.89 8.67
N GLY A 49 8.14 10.14 8.40
CA GLY A 49 8.99 9.23 7.62
C GLY A 49 9.13 7.84 8.27
N MET A 50 9.26 7.78 9.60
CA MET A 50 9.35 6.52 10.34
C MET A 50 8.03 5.74 10.33
N ALA A 51 6.91 6.41 10.58
CA ALA A 51 5.59 5.79 10.48
C ALA A 51 5.29 5.33 9.04
N GLY A 52 5.74 6.08 8.04
CA GLY A 52 5.65 5.70 6.62
C GLY A 52 6.39 4.42 6.30
N LYS A 53 7.55 4.15 6.93
CA LYS A 53 8.28 2.88 6.76
C LYS A 53 7.46 1.68 7.24
N TRP A 54 6.74 1.80 8.35
CA TRP A 54 5.85 0.75 8.84
C TRP A 54 4.71 0.47 7.85
N THR A 55 4.08 1.52 7.32
CA THR A 55 3.06 1.40 6.28
C THR A 55 3.62 0.78 5.00
N TRP A 56 4.87 1.07 4.66
CA TRP A 56 5.56 0.49 3.51
C TRP A 56 5.75 -1.02 3.65
N PHE A 57 6.10 -1.52 4.84
CA PHE A 57 6.15 -2.97 5.12
C PHE A 57 4.78 -3.63 4.90
N LEU A 58 3.70 -3.02 5.38
CA LEU A 58 2.34 -3.51 5.12
C LEU A 58 2.05 -3.56 3.61
N THR A 59 2.48 -2.55 2.87
CA THR A 59 2.31 -2.51 1.41
C THR A 59 3.05 -3.65 0.70
N ILE A 60 4.25 -4.02 1.16
CA ILE A 60 4.98 -5.19 0.64
C ILE A 60 4.20 -6.47 0.90
N VAL A 61 3.63 -6.64 2.07
CA VAL A 61 2.79 -7.80 2.39
C VAL A 61 1.58 -7.86 1.46
N PHE A 62 0.89 -6.74 1.24
CA PHE A 62 -0.22 -6.66 0.27
C PHE A 62 0.21 -7.02 -1.14
N PHE A 63 1.37 -6.52 -1.58
CA PHE A 63 1.94 -6.86 -2.88
C PHE A 63 2.20 -8.37 -3.01
N GLY A 64 2.71 -9.02 -1.96
CA GLY A 64 2.91 -10.46 -1.92
C GLY A 64 1.61 -11.24 -2.13
N PHE A 65 0.53 -10.87 -1.40
CA PHE A 65 -0.79 -11.49 -1.57
C PHE A 65 -1.36 -11.25 -2.97
N SER A 66 -1.30 -10.01 -3.46
CA SER A 66 -1.82 -9.65 -4.79
C SER A 66 -1.06 -10.36 -5.91
N SER A 67 0.27 -10.41 -5.82
CA SER A 67 1.10 -11.09 -6.82
C SER A 67 0.83 -12.60 -6.85
N GLY A 68 0.76 -13.24 -5.66
CA GLY A 68 0.41 -14.66 -5.57
C GLY A 68 -0.98 -14.95 -6.13
N ALA A 69 -1.98 -14.18 -5.73
CA ALA A 69 -3.34 -14.35 -6.21
C ALA A 69 -3.48 -14.16 -7.72
N SER A 70 -2.76 -13.20 -8.31
CA SER A 70 -2.78 -12.94 -9.76
C SER A 70 -2.36 -14.16 -10.58
N VAL A 71 -1.36 -14.92 -10.10
CA VAL A 71 -0.91 -16.15 -10.78
C VAL A 71 -2.02 -17.20 -10.80
N PHE A 72 -2.64 -17.46 -9.65
CA PHE A 72 -3.73 -18.45 -9.56
C PHE A 72 -4.98 -18.02 -10.34
N ILE A 73 -5.36 -16.74 -10.24
CA ILE A 73 -6.51 -16.19 -10.99
C ILE A 73 -6.28 -16.35 -12.49
N SER A 74 -5.08 -16.07 -12.99
CA SER A 74 -4.75 -16.23 -14.42
C SER A 74 -4.84 -17.70 -14.86
N GLN A 75 -4.42 -18.65 -14.04
CA GLN A 75 -4.51 -20.07 -14.33
C GLN A 75 -5.97 -20.56 -14.33
N PHE A 76 -6.77 -20.19 -13.34
CA PHE A 76 -8.19 -20.55 -13.28
C PHE A 76 -8.99 -19.90 -14.42
N TYR A 77 -8.66 -18.65 -14.77
CA TYR A 77 -9.24 -17.99 -15.94
C TYR A 77 -8.96 -18.74 -17.24
N GLY A 78 -7.71 -19.16 -17.46
CA GLY A 78 -7.32 -19.95 -18.62
C GLY A 78 -7.97 -21.34 -18.68
N ALA A 79 -8.31 -21.91 -17.51
CA ALA A 79 -9.03 -23.18 -17.37
C ALA A 79 -10.55 -23.04 -17.43
N GLY A 80 -11.10 -21.82 -17.43
CA GLY A 80 -12.56 -21.57 -17.38
C GLY A 80 -13.18 -21.90 -16.02
N ASP A 81 -12.37 -21.95 -14.94
CA ASP A 81 -12.83 -22.26 -13.58
C ASP A 81 -13.18 -20.98 -12.79
N ASP A 82 -14.43 -20.51 -12.95
CA ASP A 82 -14.94 -19.34 -12.21
C ASP A 82 -14.98 -19.57 -10.70
N ALA A 83 -15.18 -20.81 -10.25
CA ALA A 83 -15.21 -21.12 -8.83
C ALA A 83 -13.82 -21.00 -8.19
N GLY A 84 -12.79 -21.49 -8.88
CA GLY A 84 -11.40 -21.33 -8.49
C GLY A 84 -10.97 -19.86 -8.40
N MET A 85 -11.39 -19.04 -9.37
CA MET A 85 -11.12 -17.58 -9.36
C MET A 85 -11.75 -16.92 -8.13
N ARG A 86 -13.03 -17.15 -7.86
CA ARG A 86 -13.75 -16.57 -6.71
C ARG A 86 -13.12 -16.99 -5.37
N ARG A 87 -12.71 -18.25 -5.27
CA ARG A 87 -12.07 -18.77 -4.05
C ARG A 87 -10.70 -18.10 -3.83
N THR A 88 -9.90 -17.97 -4.87
CA THR A 88 -8.58 -17.30 -4.78
C THR A 88 -8.74 -15.82 -4.41
N TYR A 89 -9.69 -15.13 -5.02
CA TYR A 89 -10.01 -13.74 -4.68
C TYR A 89 -10.45 -13.59 -3.22
N GLY A 90 -11.34 -14.48 -2.75
CA GLY A 90 -11.75 -14.49 -1.34
C GLY A 90 -10.59 -14.72 -0.37
N LEU A 91 -9.70 -15.67 -0.68
CA LEU A 91 -8.50 -15.93 0.13
C LEU A 91 -7.55 -14.73 0.16
N MET A 92 -7.35 -14.06 -0.99
CA MET A 92 -6.56 -12.84 -1.08
C MET A 92 -7.14 -11.72 -0.20
N THR A 93 -8.45 -11.48 -0.32
CA THR A 93 -9.13 -10.44 0.47
C THR A 93 -9.05 -10.72 1.97
N VAL A 94 -9.30 -11.95 2.40
CA VAL A 94 -9.18 -12.34 3.81
C VAL A 94 -7.73 -12.21 4.29
N GLY A 95 -6.77 -12.66 3.49
CA GLY A 95 -5.33 -12.57 3.82
C GLY A 95 -4.84 -11.13 3.97
N THR A 96 -5.20 -10.26 3.03
CA THR A 96 -4.83 -8.83 3.10
C THR A 96 -5.51 -8.14 4.28
N GLN A 97 -6.78 -8.46 4.55
CA GLN A 97 -7.51 -7.91 5.69
C GLN A 97 -6.92 -8.37 7.03
N ALA A 98 -6.58 -9.66 7.15
CA ALA A 98 -5.92 -10.20 8.34
C ALA A 98 -4.55 -9.56 8.58
N ALA A 99 -3.75 -9.38 7.52
CA ALA A 99 -2.48 -8.66 7.60
C ALA A 99 -2.67 -7.20 8.04
N ALA A 100 -3.65 -6.49 7.47
CA ALA A 100 -3.95 -5.12 7.85
C ALA A 100 -4.35 -4.99 9.33
N LEU A 101 -5.19 -5.90 9.83
CA LEU A 101 -5.59 -5.93 11.23
C LEU A 101 -4.41 -6.23 12.16
N LEU A 102 -3.53 -7.15 11.77
CA LEU A 102 -2.35 -7.49 12.54
C LEU A 102 -1.39 -6.28 12.63
N PHE A 103 -1.12 -5.61 11.52
CA PHE A 103 -0.29 -4.40 11.49
C PHE A 103 -0.93 -3.24 12.25
N MET A 104 -2.25 -3.08 12.17
CA MET A 104 -3.01 -2.10 12.95
C MET A 104 -2.87 -2.38 14.45
N LEU A 105 -3.10 -3.60 14.89
CA LEU A 105 -2.98 -3.98 16.30
C LEU A 105 -1.55 -3.79 16.82
N ALA A 106 -0.54 -4.18 16.04
CA ALA A 106 0.86 -3.95 16.40
C ALA A 106 1.16 -2.46 16.56
N ALA A 107 0.67 -1.61 15.65
CA ALA A 107 0.87 -0.16 15.70
C ALA A 107 0.08 0.52 16.84
N LEU A 108 -1.05 -0.04 17.27
CA LEU A 108 -1.82 0.48 18.41
C LEU A 108 -1.25 0.05 19.76
N LEU A 109 -0.79 -1.21 19.85
CA LEU A 109 -0.30 -1.79 21.12
C LEU A 109 1.15 -1.39 21.43
N PHE A 110 2.00 -1.33 20.38
CA PHE A 110 3.44 -1.10 20.53
C PHE A 110 3.97 0.02 19.62
N PRO A 111 3.34 1.21 19.55
CA PRO A 111 3.74 2.25 18.62
C PRO A 111 5.14 2.78 18.92
N ASP A 112 5.46 2.98 20.21
CA ASP A 112 6.78 3.46 20.65
C ASP A 112 7.89 2.44 20.31
N GLY A 113 7.63 1.15 20.49
CA GLY A 113 8.56 0.08 20.12
C GLY A 113 8.86 0.04 18.64
N ILE A 114 7.83 0.21 17.79
CA ILE A 114 7.98 0.24 16.34
C ILE A 114 8.81 1.45 15.91
N VAL A 115 8.51 2.64 16.44
CA VAL A 115 9.22 3.87 16.06
C VAL A 115 10.66 3.86 16.57
N ARG A 116 10.92 3.30 17.76
CA ARG A 116 12.28 3.13 18.30
C ARG A 116 13.21 2.25 17.46
N LEU A 117 12.67 1.36 16.63
CA LEU A 117 13.47 0.59 15.66
C LEU A 117 14.12 1.49 14.59
N PHE A 118 13.57 2.68 14.38
CA PHE A 118 13.99 3.59 13.31
C PHE A 118 14.67 4.87 13.82
N SER A 119 14.52 5.21 15.11
CA SER A 119 15.12 6.42 15.70
C SER A 119 15.42 6.24 17.20
N SER A 120 16.43 6.98 17.67
CA SER A 120 16.77 7.12 19.08
C SER A 120 16.35 8.48 19.66
N ASP A 121 15.79 9.38 18.85
CA ASP A 121 15.31 10.69 19.26
C ASP A 121 13.95 10.58 19.93
N GLU A 122 13.87 10.85 21.24
CA GLU A 122 12.66 10.71 22.01
C GLU A 122 11.51 11.64 21.55
N GLN A 123 11.82 12.83 21.05
CA GLN A 123 10.81 13.75 20.52
C GLN A 123 10.20 13.21 19.21
N ALA A 124 11.05 12.71 18.34
CA ALA A 124 10.62 12.08 17.09
C ALA A 124 9.83 10.78 17.34
N ILE A 125 10.20 10.00 18.37
CA ILE A 125 9.49 8.79 18.78
C ILE A 125 8.08 9.13 19.28
N ALA A 126 7.91 10.12 20.16
CA ALA A 126 6.61 10.50 20.68
C ALA A 126 5.65 10.99 19.58
N LEU A 127 6.14 11.84 18.68
CA LEU A 127 5.36 12.32 17.55
C LEU A 127 5.05 11.19 16.55
N GLY A 128 6.04 10.36 16.22
CA GLY A 128 5.89 9.23 15.32
C GLY A 128 4.93 8.18 15.83
N ALA A 129 4.96 7.88 17.12
CA ALA A 129 4.02 6.96 17.76
C ALA A 129 2.58 7.48 17.73
N SER A 130 2.39 8.77 17.99
CA SER A 130 1.06 9.41 17.91
C SER A 130 0.51 9.38 16.48
N TYR A 131 1.35 9.71 15.50
CA TYR A 131 1.00 9.67 14.10
C TYR A 131 0.72 8.24 13.61
N LEU A 132 1.55 7.27 14.04
CA LEU A 132 1.38 5.86 13.69
C LEU A 132 0.04 5.29 14.19
N ARG A 133 -0.39 5.66 15.41
CA ARG A 133 -1.70 5.25 15.95
C ARG A 133 -2.85 5.75 15.08
N ILE A 134 -2.78 6.99 14.61
CA ILE A 134 -3.83 7.58 13.79
C ILE A 134 -3.87 6.90 12.41
N ILE A 135 -2.71 6.76 11.75
CA ILE A 135 -2.64 6.17 10.41
C ILE A 135 -2.96 4.67 10.42
N ALA A 136 -2.66 3.97 11.51
CA ALA A 136 -2.98 2.55 11.66
C ALA A 136 -4.48 2.26 11.52
N LEU A 137 -5.35 3.17 11.92
CA LEU A 137 -6.80 3.05 11.76
C LEU A 137 -7.23 3.03 10.29
N SER A 138 -6.40 3.54 9.38
CA SER A 138 -6.66 3.50 7.93
C SER A 138 -6.31 2.15 7.29
N TYR A 139 -5.53 1.28 7.94
CA TYR A 139 -5.02 0.04 7.35
C TYR A 139 -6.11 -0.94 6.88
N PRO A 140 -7.21 -1.18 7.63
CA PRO A 140 -8.30 -2.02 7.14
C PRO A 140 -8.95 -1.47 5.87
N PHE A 141 -9.08 -0.13 5.78
CA PHE A 141 -9.62 0.52 4.59
C PHE A 141 -8.68 0.42 3.39
N LEU A 142 -7.36 0.55 3.63
CA LEU A 142 -6.35 0.31 2.60
C LEU A 142 -6.38 -1.13 2.08
N ALA A 143 -6.60 -2.11 2.97
CA ALA A 143 -6.75 -3.51 2.59
C ALA A 143 -7.97 -3.74 1.69
N LEU A 144 -9.12 -3.12 1.99
CA LEU A 144 -10.32 -3.19 1.16
C LEU A 144 -10.09 -2.60 -0.24
N THR A 145 -9.38 -1.47 -0.32
CA THR A 145 -9.08 -0.82 -1.61
C THR A 145 -8.10 -1.63 -2.46
N ARG A 146 -7.21 -2.39 -1.84
CA ARG A 146 -6.20 -3.19 -2.54
C ARG A 146 -6.59 -4.65 -2.73
N GLY A 147 -7.56 -5.13 -1.95
CA GLY A 147 -8.13 -6.47 -2.07
C GLY A 147 -9.33 -6.54 -3.00
N GLY A 148 -9.81 -5.40 -3.50
CA GLY A 148 -10.82 -5.28 -4.55
C GLY A 148 -10.22 -4.87 -5.87
#